data_1daff57bfe8c847241b7321b00154ac2
#
_entry.id   1daff57bfe8c847241b7321b00154ac2
#
_cell.length_a   1.000
_cell.length_b   1.000
_cell.length_c   1.000
_cell.angle_alpha   90.00
_cell.angle_beta   90.00
_cell.angle_gamma   90.00
#
_symmetry.space_group_name_H-M   'P 1'
#
loop_
_entity.id
_entity.type
_entity.pdbx_description
1 polymer ?
#
loop_
_entity_poly.entity_id
_entity_poly.type
_entity_poly.pdbx_seq_one_letter_code
_entity_poly.pdbx_strand_id
1 'polypeptide(L)'
;MKTSNVLKSVLFTVAIFASAIGFSQDKMMKKEKMMKEETVMVGGAAMYPSKNIIENALNSIDHTTLVAAVKAGELVDVLMGEGPFTVFAPTNAAFEKLPMGTVETLLKPENKKTLQTVLTNHVVSGKWNAKDILKLIKKGNGKAEIKTLSGGILTAWLKGKDVYVTDENGNSAKVIIADVNQSNGVIHVIDTVVLPKS
;
A
#
# COMPACT_ATOMS: atom_id res chain seq x y z
N MET A 1 -50.43 -16.97 64.97
CA MET A 1 -51.54 -16.14 64.48
C MET A 1 -51.00 -15.17 63.47
N LYS A 2 -51.40 -15.40 62.24
CA LYS A 2 -52.09 -14.45 61.33
C LYS A 2 -51.33 -13.15 61.14
N THR A 3 -50.86 -12.86 60.05
CA THR A 3 -51.22 -12.60 58.63
C THR A 3 -50.62 -11.23 58.30
N SER A 4 -50.29 -10.78 57.20
CA SER A 4 -50.79 -10.92 55.86
C SER A 4 -49.90 -10.05 54.90
N ASN A 5 -49.77 -10.51 53.73
CA ASN A 5 -49.19 -9.82 52.55
C ASN A 5 -49.79 -8.46 52.26
N VAL A 6 -48.97 -7.51 51.82
CA VAL A 6 -49.39 -6.58 50.76
C VAL A 6 -48.24 -6.31 49.83
N LEU A 7 -48.35 -6.90 48.68
CA LEU A 7 -47.62 -6.66 47.46
C LEU A 7 -48.00 -5.27 46.92
N LYS A 8 -47.09 -4.33 46.87
CA LYS A 8 -47.28 -3.10 46.08
C LYS A 8 -46.33 -3.06 44.91
N SER A 9 -46.94 -3.36 43.79
CA SER A 9 -46.44 -3.16 42.44
C SER A 9 -46.05 -1.69 42.25
N VAL A 10 -44.77 -1.42 41.97
CA VAL A 10 -44.35 -0.12 41.47
C VAL A 10 -43.93 -0.38 40.01
N LEU A 11 -44.82 -0.05 39.08
CA LEU A 11 -44.50 0.13 37.69
C LEU A 11 -43.52 1.31 37.55
N PHE A 12 -42.28 1.03 37.24
CA PHE A 12 -41.32 2.04 36.80
C PHE A 12 -41.34 2.06 35.27
N THR A 13 -42.02 3.03 34.73
CA THR A 13 -41.96 3.40 33.32
C THR A 13 -40.57 3.89 33.00
N VAL A 14 -39.77 3.03 32.39
CA VAL A 14 -38.50 3.44 31.73
C VAL A 14 -38.86 4.01 30.38
N ALA A 15 -38.92 5.33 30.29
CA ALA A 15 -39.03 6.06 29.05
C ALA A 15 -37.73 5.93 28.28
N ILE A 16 -37.88 5.50 27.03
CA ILE A 16 -36.90 5.25 26.00
C ILE A 16 -36.10 6.51 25.69
N PHE A 17 -34.82 6.52 26.02
CA PHE A 17 -33.82 7.36 25.39
C PHE A 17 -32.95 6.47 24.44
N ALA A 18 -33.54 6.11 23.34
CA ALA A 18 -32.84 5.34 22.30
C ALA A 18 -32.72 6.18 21.04
N SER A 19 -31.77 7.10 20.99
CA SER A 19 -31.43 7.75 19.69
C SER A 19 -30.04 8.39 19.58
N ALA A 20 -29.08 8.08 20.48
CA ALA A 20 -27.74 8.65 20.37
C ALA A 20 -26.60 7.63 20.45
N ILE A 21 -26.89 6.31 20.48
CA ILE A 21 -25.85 5.27 20.70
C ILE A 21 -25.37 4.63 19.37
N GLY A 22 -26.14 4.71 18.29
CA GLY A 22 -25.82 4.05 17.02
C GLY A 22 -24.53 4.56 16.35
N PHE A 23 -24.30 5.87 16.39
CA PHE A 23 -23.14 6.47 15.69
C PHE A 23 -21.80 6.23 16.40
N SER A 24 -21.82 5.98 17.72
CA SER A 24 -20.59 5.71 18.49
C SER A 24 -20.16 4.25 18.39
N GLN A 25 -21.11 3.31 18.30
CA GLN A 25 -20.82 1.88 18.21
C GLN A 25 -20.23 1.49 16.85
N ASP A 26 -20.74 2.04 15.75
CA ASP A 26 -20.19 1.79 14.41
C ASP A 26 -18.75 2.28 14.28
N LYS A 27 -18.44 3.44 14.86
CA LYS A 27 -17.09 3.99 14.85
C LYS A 27 -16.13 3.21 15.75
N MET A 28 -16.61 2.68 16.87
CA MET A 28 -15.83 1.80 17.74
C MET A 28 -15.61 0.42 17.12
N MET A 29 -16.63 -0.20 16.53
CA MET A 29 -16.48 -1.49 15.85
C MET A 29 -15.57 -1.40 14.65
N LYS A 30 -15.63 -0.30 13.88
CA LYS A 30 -14.70 -0.05 12.77
C LYS A 30 -13.26 0.13 13.26
N LYS A 31 -13.07 0.80 14.40
CA LYS A 31 -11.75 0.97 15.03
C LYS A 31 -11.21 -0.34 15.60
N GLU A 32 -12.05 -1.17 16.24
CA GLU A 32 -11.65 -2.50 16.74
C GLU A 32 -11.35 -3.48 15.61
N LYS A 33 -12.12 -3.43 14.50
CA LYS A 33 -11.85 -4.24 13.31
C LYS A 33 -10.51 -3.87 12.67
N MET A 34 -10.18 -2.56 12.60
CA MET A 34 -8.88 -2.07 12.12
C MET A 34 -7.73 -2.48 13.05
N MET A 35 -7.97 -2.63 14.37
CA MET A 35 -6.94 -3.08 15.32
C MET A 35 -6.68 -4.59 15.29
N LYS A 36 -7.58 -5.39 14.68
CA LYS A 36 -7.41 -6.84 14.47
C LYS A 36 -6.85 -7.19 13.09
N GLU A 37 -6.67 -6.19 12.21
CA GLU A 37 -6.06 -6.42 10.91
C GLU A 37 -4.55 -6.63 11.07
N GLU A 38 -4.00 -7.61 10.35
CA GLU A 38 -2.56 -7.83 10.29
C GLU A 38 -1.90 -6.69 9.51
N THR A 39 -1.44 -5.67 10.25
CA THR A 39 -0.82 -4.48 9.68
C THR A 39 0.69 -4.65 9.56
N VAL A 40 1.26 -4.04 8.52
CA VAL A 40 2.72 -3.92 8.34
C VAL A 40 3.11 -2.48 8.61
N MET A 41 4.15 -2.27 9.43
CA MET A 41 4.68 -0.93 9.68
C MET A 41 5.60 -0.50 8.54
N VAL A 42 5.29 0.66 7.95
CA VAL A 42 6.09 1.25 6.85
C VAL A 42 6.22 2.74 7.08
N GLY A 43 7.45 3.23 7.18
CA GLY A 43 7.72 4.65 7.42
C GLY A 43 6.99 5.20 8.65
N GLY A 44 7.04 4.45 9.78
CA GLY A 44 6.43 4.85 11.03
C GLY A 44 4.89 4.78 11.09
N ALA A 45 4.23 4.35 10.01
CA ALA A 45 2.78 4.21 9.96
C ALA A 45 2.34 2.76 9.76
N ALA A 46 1.23 2.37 10.39
CA ALA A 46 0.59 1.08 10.15
C ALA A 46 -0.16 1.12 8.81
N MET A 47 0.14 0.15 7.94
CA MET A 47 -0.55 -0.07 6.66
C MET A 47 -1.68 -1.06 6.87
N TYR A 48 -2.89 -0.66 6.56
CA TYR A 48 -4.11 -1.45 6.79
C TYR A 48 -4.55 -2.15 5.51
N PRO A 49 -4.75 -3.49 5.52
CA PRO A 49 -5.26 -4.22 4.35
C PRO A 49 -6.64 -3.75 3.87
N SER A 50 -7.42 -3.11 4.73
CA SER A 50 -8.73 -2.52 4.38
C SER A 50 -8.65 -1.20 3.64
N LYS A 51 -7.47 -0.56 3.59
CA LYS A 51 -7.23 0.68 2.86
C LYS A 51 -6.58 0.41 1.51
N ASN A 52 -6.79 1.30 0.54
CA ASN A 52 -6.11 1.21 -0.76
C ASN A 52 -4.65 1.71 -0.69
N ILE A 53 -3.92 1.50 -1.79
CA ILE A 53 -2.49 1.83 -1.91
C ILE A 53 -2.23 3.31 -1.57
N ILE A 54 -3.04 4.23 -2.07
CA ILE A 54 -2.83 5.67 -1.86
C ILE A 54 -3.17 6.08 -0.42
N GLU A 55 -4.29 5.59 0.13
CA GLU A 55 -4.69 5.89 1.51
C GLU A 55 -3.64 5.47 2.54
N ASN A 56 -2.95 4.37 2.29
CA ASN A 56 -1.86 3.91 3.14
C ASN A 56 -0.57 4.69 2.89
N ALA A 57 -0.17 4.88 1.62
CA ALA A 57 1.07 5.58 1.27
C ALA A 57 1.12 7.01 1.80
N LEU A 58 -0.02 7.71 1.87
CA LEU A 58 -0.14 9.06 2.42
C LEU A 58 0.28 9.18 3.90
N ASN A 59 0.26 8.08 4.66
CA ASN A 59 0.62 8.07 6.07
C ASN A 59 2.10 7.71 6.31
N SER A 60 2.81 7.25 5.28
CA SER A 60 4.21 6.85 5.40
C SER A 60 5.16 8.04 5.23
N ILE A 61 5.96 8.32 6.26
CA ILE A 61 7.00 9.37 6.17
C ILE A 61 8.14 9.00 5.22
N ASP A 62 8.32 7.71 4.92
CA ASP A 62 9.36 7.22 4.02
C ASP A 62 8.98 7.31 2.53
N HIS A 63 7.72 7.66 2.21
CA HIS A 63 7.20 7.69 0.84
C HIS A 63 6.67 9.07 0.42
N THR A 64 7.04 10.14 1.11
CA THR A 64 6.56 11.50 0.81
C THR A 64 6.91 11.96 -0.60
N THR A 65 8.12 11.63 -1.08
CA THR A 65 8.56 11.92 -2.46
C THR A 65 7.75 11.14 -3.49
N LEU A 66 7.50 9.84 -3.24
CA LEU A 66 6.65 9.02 -4.10
C LEU A 66 5.22 9.56 -4.20
N VAL A 67 4.64 9.94 -3.06
CA VAL A 67 3.29 10.53 -3.01
C VAL A 67 3.23 11.85 -3.79
N ALA A 68 4.24 12.71 -3.66
CA ALA A 68 4.34 13.96 -4.42
C ALA A 68 4.44 13.68 -5.94
N ALA A 69 5.25 12.69 -6.32
CA ALA A 69 5.40 12.26 -7.72
C ALA A 69 4.09 11.70 -8.30
N VAL A 70 3.37 10.86 -7.56
CA VAL A 70 2.08 10.30 -7.98
C VAL A 70 1.03 11.40 -8.18
N LYS A 71 1.01 12.42 -7.30
CA LYS A 71 0.14 13.60 -7.45
C LYS A 71 0.51 14.42 -8.69
N ALA A 72 1.79 14.73 -8.88
CA ALA A 72 2.28 15.49 -10.03
C ALA A 72 2.05 14.74 -11.35
N GLY A 73 2.14 13.41 -11.33
CA GLY A 73 1.83 12.54 -12.47
C GLY A 73 0.34 12.34 -12.73
N GLU A 74 -0.56 12.86 -11.86
CA GLU A 74 -2.02 12.64 -11.92
C GLU A 74 -2.42 11.16 -11.97
N LEU A 75 -1.70 10.31 -11.21
CA LEU A 75 -1.95 8.87 -11.14
C LEU A 75 -2.69 8.45 -9.86
N VAL A 76 -3.14 9.41 -9.05
CA VAL A 76 -3.85 9.12 -7.78
C VAL A 76 -5.10 8.28 -8.05
N ASP A 77 -5.97 8.71 -8.97
CA ASP A 77 -7.23 8.02 -9.26
C ASP A 77 -6.99 6.63 -9.87
N VAL A 78 -5.95 6.48 -10.69
CA VAL A 78 -5.56 5.18 -11.27
C VAL A 78 -5.16 4.19 -10.16
N LEU A 79 -4.33 4.63 -9.21
CA LEU A 79 -3.86 3.79 -8.11
C LEU A 79 -4.88 3.64 -6.96
N MET A 80 -5.92 4.44 -6.92
CA MET A 80 -7.10 4.26 -6.07
C MET A 80 -8.13 3.31 -6.69
N GLY A 81 -8.03 3.01 -7.98
CA GLY A 81 -8.94 2.13 -8.70
C GLY A 81 -8.96 0.69 -8.18
N GLU A 82 -9.83 -0.12 -8.78
CA GLU A 82 -10.15 -1.47 -8.27
C GLU A 82 -8.97 -2.45 -8.28
N GLY A 83 -7.94 -2.24 -9.11
CA GLY A 83 -6.79 -3.15 -9.18
C GLY A 83 -7.16 -4.57 -9.67
N PRO A 84 -6.53 -5.63 -9.21
CA PRO A 84 -5.41 -5.62 -8.26
C PRO A 84 -4.10 -5.15 -8.87
N PHE A 85 -3.30 -4.43 -8.04
CA PHE A 85 -1.99 -3.93 -8.43
C PHE A 85 -0.89 -4.51 -7.53
N THR A 86 0.32 -4.64 -8.10
CA THR A 86 1.55 -4.80 -7.33
C THR A 86 2.40 -3.57 -7.55
N VAL A 87 2.75 -2.88 -6.46
CA VAL A 87 3.55 -1.66 -6.52
C VAL A 87 4.89 -1.89 -5.86
N PHE A 88 5.97 -1.67 -6.60
CA PHE A 88 7.32 -1.57 -6.08
C PHE A 88 7.56 -0.13 -5.65
N ALA A 89 7.37 0.16 -4.35
CA ALA A 89 7.38 1.52 -3.80
C ALA A 89 8.78 1.95 -3.35
N PRO A 90 9.47 2.85 -4.07
CA PRO A 90 10.75 3.38 -3.64
C PRO A 90 10.60 4.35 -2.47
N THR A 91 11.48 4.22 -1.47
CA THR A 91 11.56 5.14 -0.33
C THR A 91 12.14 6.50 -0.74
N ASN A 92 12.01 7.52 0.14
CA ASN A 92 12.69 8.81 -0.06
C ASN A 92 14.19 8.61 -0.28
N ALA A 93 14.83 7.75 0.51
CA ALA A 93 16.25 7.40 0.36
C ALA A 93 16.57 6.72 -0.99
N ALA A 94 15.60 6.03 -1.61
CA ALA A 94 15.76 5.49 -2.96
C ALA A 94 15.82 6.61 -4.01
N PHE A 95 15.01 7.65 -3.87
CA PHE A 95 15.03 8.83 -4.74
C PHE A 95 16.31 9.65 -4.58
N GLU A 96 16.86 9.73 -3.38
CA GLU A 96 18.14 10.42 -3.11
C GLU A 96 19.35 9.79 -3.82
N LYS A 97 19.24 8.51 -4.23
CA LYS A 97 20.29 7.85 -5.04
C LYS A 97 20.29 8.28 -6.51
N LEU A 98 19.23 8.92 -6.98
CA LEU A 98 19.19 9.47 -8.34
C LEU A 98 20.17 10.66 -8.48
N PRO A 99 20.66 10.93 -9.69
CA PRO A 99 21.48 12.12 -9.95
C PRO A 99 20.77 13.38 -9.45
N MET A 100 21.56 14.31 -8.89
CA MET A 100 21.05 15.58 -8.34
C MET A 100 20.22 16.33 -9.40
N GLY A 101 19.05 16.85 -8.99
CA GLY A 101 18.13 17.56 -9.88
C GLY A 101 17.20 16.67 -10.71
N THR A 102 17.38 15.35 -10.69
CA THR A 102 16.52 14.43 -11.46
C THR A 102 15.07 14.47 -10.97
N VAL A 103 14.85 14.42 -9.65
CA VAL A 103 13.51 14.41 -9.05
C VAL A 103 12.81 15.73 -9.36
N GLU A 104 13.48 16.88 -9.13
CA GLU A 104 12.93 18.20 -9.43
C GLU A 104 12.58 18.35 -10.91
N THR A 105 13.42 17.81 -11.80
CA THR A 105 13.18 17.83 -13.25
C THR A 105 11.97 16.99 -13.61
N LEU A 106 11.83 15.78 -13.05
CA LEU A 106 10.69 14.91 -13.30
C LEU A 106 9.36 15.49 -12.80
N LEU A 107 9.39 16.28 -11.71
CA LEU A 107 8.20 16.90 -11.13
C LEU A 107 7.71 18.13 -11.91
N LYS A 108 8.47 18.64 -12.88
CA LYS A 108 8.04 19.77 -13.70
C LYS A 108 6.87 19.37 -14.63
N PRO A 109 5.89 20.26 -14.85
CA PRO A 109 4.72 19.98 -15.67
C PRO A 109 5.06 19.50 -17.10
N GLU A 110 6.12 20.05 -17.70
CA GLU A 110 6.60 19.67 -19.02
C GLU A 110 7.08 18.21 -19.10
N ASN A 111 7.49 17.62 -17.98
CA ASN A 111 8.00 16.25 -17.87
C ASN A 111 6.95 15.24 -17.39
N LYS A 112 5.68 15.65 -17.28
CA LYS A 112 4.59 14.82 -16.74
C LYS A 112 4.50 13.44 -17.40
N LYS A 113 4.63 13.35 -18.73
CA LYS A 113 4.59 12.06 -19.45
C LYS A 113 5.75 11.15 -19.06
N THR A 114 6.95 11.70 -18.94
CA THR A 114 8.14 10.96 -18.48
C THR A 114 7.93 10.49 -17.04
N LEU A 115 7.44 11.35 -16.17
CA LEU A 115 7.10 10.99 -14.80
C LEU A 115 6.06 9.87 -14.73
N GLN A 116 4.99 9.93 -15.53
CA GLN A 116 3.99 8.87 -15.62
C GLN A 116 4.61 7.54 -16.06
N THR A 117 5.51 7.56 -17.06
CA THR A 117 6.22 6.36 -17.51
C THR A 117 7.09 5.77 -16.39
N VAL A 118 7.84 6.61 -15.66
CA VAL A 118 8.64 6.16 -14.53
C VAL A 118 7.75 5.57 -13.43
N LEU A 119 6.66 6.22 -13.06
CA LEU A 119 5.76 5.74 -12.02
C LEU A 119 5.06 4.44 -12.41
N THR A 120 4.58 4.33 -13.65
CA THR A 120 3.93 3.10 -14.16
C THR A 120 4.93 1.96 -14.38
N ASN A 121 6.23 2.25 -14.48
CA ASN A 121 7.30 1.24 -14.47
C ASN A 121 7.45 0.56 -13.10
N HIS A 122 6.98 1.19 -12.03
CA HIS A 122 6.94 0.61 -10.68
C HIS A 122 5.66 -0.19 -10.39
N VAL A 123 4.70 -0.21 -11.32
CA VAL A 123 3.39 -0.83 -11.12
C VAL A 123 3.20 -2.00 -12.08
N VAL A 124 2.73 -3.09 -11.52
CA VAL A 124 2.43 -4.35 -12.25
C VAL A 124 0.96 -4.68 -12.06
N SER A 125 0.30 -5.17 -13.10
CA SER A 125 -1.05 -5.70 -13.01
C SER A 125 -1.08 -7.02 -12.25
N GLY A 126 -2.08 -7.19 -11.41
CA GLY A 126 -2.22 -8.38 -10.56
C GLY A 126 -1.63 -8.21 -9.17
N LYS A 127 -2.06 -9.06 -8.25
CA LYS A 127 -1.54 -9.11 -6.87
C LYS A 127 -0.50 -10.22 -6.76
N TRP A 128 0.76 -9.84 -6.75
CA TRP A 128 1.91 -10.74 -6.67
C TRP A 128 2.56 -10.62 -5.29
N ASN A 129 2.21 -11.52 -4.38
CA ASN A 129 2.89 -11.60 -3.10
C ASN A 129 4.31 -12.18 -3.28
N ALA A 130 5.17 -11.98 -2.29
CA ALA A 130 6.55 -12.48 -2.32
C ALA A 130 6.61 -13.98 -2.65
N LYS A 131 5.69 -14.79 -2.10
CA LYS A 131 5.58 -16.22 -2.40
C LYS A 131 5.33 -16.50 -3.89
N ASP A 132 4.56 -15.66 -4.57
CA ASP A 132 4.24 -15.83 -5.99
C ASP A 132 5.43 -15.41 -6.85
N ILE A 133 6.09 -14.31 -6.49
CA ILE A 133 7.36 -13.88 -7.13
C ILE A 133 8.43 -14.96 -6.97
N LEU A 134 8.59 -15.54 -5.78
CA LEU A 134 9.55 -16.62 -5.54
C LEU A 134 9.25 -17.88 -6.37
N LYS A 135 7.97 -18.24 -6.56
CA LYS A 135 7.58 -19.34 -7.45
C LYS A 135 7.98 -19.06 -8.92
N LEU A 136 7.75 -17.82 -9.39
CA LEU A 136 8.14 -17.41 -10.73
C LEU A 136 9.65 -17.46 -10.92
N ILE A 137 10.43 -16.93 -9.95
CA ILE A 137 11.90 -17.00 -9.98
C ILE A 137 12.36 -18.45 -10.06
N LYS A 138 11.79 -19.35 -9.24
CA LYS A 138 12.11 -20.77 -9.27
C LYS A 138 11.77 -21.43 -10.62
N LYS A 139 10.59 -21.10 -11.17
CA LYS A 139 10.15 -21.61 -12.49
C LYS A 139 11.04 -21.10 -13.64
N GLY A 140 11.53 -19.88 -13.52
CA GLY A 140 12.38 -19.22 -14.50
C GLY A 140 13.90 -19.44 -14.28
N ASN A 141 14.29 -20.55 -13.62
CA ASN A 141 15.70 -20.90 -13.38
C ASN A 141 16.51 -19.79 -12.70
N GLY A 142 15.93 -19.15 -11.68
CA GLY A 142 16.59 -18.13 -10.87
C GLY A 142 16.23 -16.69 -11.23
N LYS A 143 15.44 -16.47 -12.27
CA LYS A 143 14.97 -15.14 -12.70
C LYS A 143 13.50 -15.20 -13.11
N ALA A 144 12.77 -14.10 -12.89
CA ALA A 144 11.40 -13.94 -13.36
C ALA A 144 11.22 -12.57 -14.01
N GLU A 145 10.77 -12.56 -15.26
CA GLU A 145 10.40 -11.33 -15.96
C GLU A 145 8.97 -10.95 -15.61
N ILE A 146 8.79 -9.70 -15.20
CA ILE A 146 7.52 -9.14 -14.76
C ILE A 146 7.24 -7.91 -15.61
N LYS A 147 6.17 -7.94 -16.39
CA LYS A 147 5.77 -6.81 -17.24
C LYS A 147 5.10 -5.72 -16.41
N THR A 148 5.56 -4.49 -16.54
CA THR A 148 5.03 -3.31 -15.87
C THR A 148 3.89 -2.66 -16.64
N LEU A 149 3.17 -1.73 -16.01
CA LEU A 149 2.12 -0.97 -16.68
C LEU A 149 2.67 0.02 -17.73
N SER A 150 3.93 0.44 -17.62
CA SER A 150 4.59 1.23 -18.66
C SER A 150 4.91 0.42 -19.93
N GLY A 151 4.80 -0.92 -19.85
CA GLY A 151 5.19 -1.84 -20.91
C GLY A 151 6.62 -2.36 -20.79
N GLY A 152 7.43 -1.81 -19.88
CA GLY A 152 8.78 -2.27 -19.57
C GLY A 152 8.80 -3.60 -18.80
N ILE A 153 9.99 -4.13 -18.60
CA ILE A 153 10.21 -5.41 -17.92
C ILE A 153 11.08 -5.20 -16.68
N LEU A 154 10.61 -5.69 -15.54
CA LEU A 154 11.42 -5.87 -14.35
C LEU A 154 11.82 -7.34 -14.22
N THR A 155 13.10 -7.60 -13.98
CA THR A 155 13.60 -8.94 -13.71
C THR A 155 13.76 -9.15 -12.22
N ALA A 156 12.92 -10.00 -11.64
CA ALA A 156 13.04 -10.40 -10.24
C ALA A 156 14.00 -11.58 -10.09
N TRP A 157 14.86 -11.56 -9.06
CA TRP A 157 15.84 -12.61 -8.77
C TRP A 157 16.23 -12.62 -7.29
N LEU A 158 16.98 -13.64 -6.87
CA LEU A 158 17.42 -13.81 -5.48
C LEU A 158 18.93 -13.62 -5.33
N LYS A 159 19.31 -12.88 -4.27
CA LYS A 159 20.66 -12.87 -3.75
C LYS A 159 20.63 -13.34 -2.30
N GLY A 160 21.00 -14.60 -2.08
CA GLY A 160 20.77 -15.25 -0.80
C GLY A 160 19.29 -15.40 -0.50
N LYS A 161 18.81 -14.73 0.55
CA LYS A 161 17.38 -14.70 0.93
C LYS A 161 16.65 -13.44 0.45
N ASP A 162 17.37 -12.47 -0.07
CA ASP A 162 16.83 -11.18 -0.46
C ASP A 162 16.31 -11.22 -1.90
N VAL A 163 15.13 -10.64 -2.13
CA VAL A 163 14.55 -10.44 -3.45
C VAL A 163 15.05 -9.12 -4.02
N TYR A 164 15.48 -9.15 -5.25
CA TYR A 164 15.86 -7.98 -6.04
C TYR A 164 14.98 -7.89 -7.28
N VAL A 165 14.72 -6.67 -7.72
CA VAL A 165 14.14 -6.37 -9.03
C VAL A 165 15.12 -5.50 -9.80
N THR A 166 15.39 -5.87 -11.04
CA THR A 166 16.33 -5.16 -11.93
C THR A 166 15.57 -4.61 -13.12
N ASP A 167 15.77 -3.33 -13.42
CA ASP A 167 15.20 -2.70 -14.60
C ASP A 167 15.96 -3.03 -15.90
N GLU A 168 15.45 -2.56 -17.03
CA GLU A 168 16.04 -2.81 -18.35
C GLU A 168 17.39 -2.07 -18.58
N ASN A 169 17.72 -1.09 -17.70
CA ASN A 169 19.01 -0.38 -17.71
C ASN A 169 20.07 -1.08 -16.82
N GLY A 170 19.68 -2.17 -16.13
CA GLY A 170 20.56 -2.93 -15.23
C GLY A 170 20.60 -2.42 -13.79
N ASN A 171 19.81 -1.42 -13.41
CA ASN A 171 19.73 -0.94 -12.04
C ASN A 171 18.92 -1.95 -11.20
N SER A 172 19.47 -2.35 -10.07
CA SER A 172 18.86 -3.33 -9.18
C SER A 172 18.38 -2.69 -7.89
N ALA A 173 17.15 -2.92 -7.54
CA ALA A 173 16.51 -2.51 -6.30
C ALA A 173 16.29 -3.72 -5.39
N LYS A 174 16.65 -3.61 -4.12
CA LYS A 174 16.34 -4.61 -3.10
C LYS A 174 14.93 -4.40 -2.56
N VAL A 175 14.16 -5.46 -2.43
CA VAL A 175 12.91 -5.45 -1.67
C VAL A 175 13.26 -5.47 -0.18
N ILE A 176 12.96 -4.36 0.52
CA ILE A 176 13.27 -4.19 1.95
C ILE A 176 12.09 -4.54 2.86
N ILE A 177 10.85 -4.32 2.40
CA ILE A 177 9.62 -4.76 3.06
C ILE A 177 8.73 -5.37 1.98
N ALA A 178 8.31 -6.62 2.17
CA ALA A 178 7.45 -7.31 1.23
C ALA A 178 6.04 -7.50 1.79
N ASP A 179 5.09 -7.82 0.90
CA ASP A 179 3.73 -8.25 1.25
C ASP A 179 2.93 -7.24 2.10
N VAL A 180 3.13 -5.93 1.85
CA VAL A 180 2.28 -4.90 2.45
C VAL A 180 0.93 -4.90 1.74
N ASN A 181 -0.02 -5.69 2.27
CA ASN A 181 -1.32 -5.91 1.65
C ASN A 181 -2.20 -4.66 1.72
N GLN A 182 -2.94 -4.43 0.63
CA GLN A 182 -3.88 -3.32 0.44
C GLN A 182 -5.22 -3.86 -0.07
N SER A 183 -6.28 -3.08 0.04
CA SER A 183 -7.61 -3.49 -0.47
C SER A 183 -7.61 -3.69 -1.99
N ASN A 184 -6.81 -2.94 -2.71
CA ASN A 184 -6.68 -2.99 -4.18
C ASN A 184 -5.32 -3.49 -4.69
N GLY A 185 -4.52 -4.16 -3.84
CA GLY A 185 -3.24 -4.71 -4.29
C GLY A 185 -2.27 -5.10 -3.19
N VAL A 186 -0.99 -5.03 -3.51
CA VAL A 186 0.13 -5.26 -2.59
C VAL A 186 1.27 -4.30 -2.91
N ILE A 187 1.94 -3.82 -1.87
CA ILE A 187 3.15 -3.00 -2.00
C ILE A 187 4.36 -3.83 -1.57
N HIS A 188 5.44 -3.71 -2.34
CA HIS A 188 6.79 -4.13 -1.98
C HIS A 188 7.66 -2.88 -1.91
N VAL A 189 8.17 -2.55 -0.75
CA VAL A 189 9.05 -1.39 -0.55
C VAL A 189 10.44 -1.71 -1.07
N ILE A 190 11.00 -0.82 -1.89
CA ILE A 190 12.31 -0.98 -2.52
C ILE A 190 13.26 0.17 -2.15
N ASP A 191 14.56 -0.13 -2.15
CA ASP A 191 15.63 0.79 -1.76
C ASP A 191 16.24 1.59 -2.92
N THR A 192 15.77 1.38 -4.14
CA THR A 192 16.29 2.04 -5.35
C THR A 192 15.15 2.23 -6.36
N VAL A 193 15.13 3.35 -7.07
CA VAL A 193 14.15 3.63 -8.12
C VAL A 193 14.50 2.79 -9.36
N VAL A 194 13.49 2.10 -9.92
CA VAL A 194 13.63 1.36 -11.19
C VAL A 194 13.14 2.22 -12.35
N LEU A 195 14.01 2.44 -13.33
CA LEU A 195 13.75 3.34 -14.44
C LEU A 195 13.30 2.56 -15.68
N PRO A 196 12.42 3.15 -16.51
CA PRO A 196 12.10 2.58 -17.80
C PRO A 196 13.36 2.61 -18.69
N LYS A 197 13.36 1.79 -19.73
CA LYS A 197 14.44 1.77 -20.73
C LYS A 197 14.62 3.18 -21.32
N SER A 198 15.86 3.63 -21.36
CA SER A 198 16.26 4.91 -21.96
C SER A 198 16.18 4.83 -23.48
#